data_f131b0b2e8361c39dd125ed198d93c45
#
_entry.id   f131b0b2e8361c39dd125ed198d93c45
#
_cell.length_a   1.000
_cell.length_b   1.000
_cell.length_c   1.000
_cell.angle_alpha   90.00
_cell.angle_beta   90.00
_cell.angle_gamma   90.00
#
_symmetry.space_group_name_H-M   'P 1'
#
loop_
_entity.id
_entity.type
_entity.pdbx_description
1 polymer ?
#
loop_
_entity_poly.entity_id
_entity_poly.type
_entity_poly.pdbx_seq_one_letter_code
_entity_poly.pdbx_strand_id
1 'polypeptide(L)'
;MASPATARTDRPLDTLRFETSGPPRITGVVTDHLRGLGALPHPTDGADPSAGPARTTLAGDGFASARALTDWGSPGSGIVDEATVQAATGIMSVHGRRDGGPRGLAVDYVATATAVLTVQGLLAGLVGQARGGAAAEATTSADRAGLLAVSQYLAATGADEAEAAELAPGGPPFTSADGVLFELETLDPGAWAAFWRALEAPSDALRAGWRPFQFRYATACAPVPAVLHAVTRAHPMRGITRAAALSGAQVCRLRTLAERAGEHDGAAPWSLRPLDTDGAGPGAARPPAARHAGPAPDRPLAGLTVLEAGRRIQAPLAAHLLGLLGADVIRIEPPGGDPLRGMPPTCSGVSARWLALNRGKSAVEIDIKTAAGRRRLRELASGADVFLHNWAPGRASALGLDADDLAPVNPALVFAYTGGWAGRLDDAPMGTDFMVQARTGVGEAVRPEDEPAAPSLMTLLDVLGGLLGTEAVLAGLLLRERTGHGVRVDSSLLGAADLLTAPALRRAAHGGNARMPAGFRRPLRTADGWIAPADDSAAAAARIADDLRGRSTADALTRLHEDALSATAVTTDLSALHHDPRLTGPIGRDTHGAPTVPDPWSFA
;
A
#
# COMPACT_ATOMS: atom_id res chain seq x y z
N MET A 1 37.89 -13.66 32.02
CA MET A 1 36.43 -13.51 32.12
C MET A 1 35.91 -13.18 30.73
N ALA A 2 35.23 -14.13 30.11
CA ALA A 2 34.60 -13.87 28.79
C ALA A 2 33.43 -12.90 29.00
N SER A 3 33.41 -11.77 28.28
CA SER A 3 32.24 -10.91 28.23
C SER A 3 31.01 -11.74 27.82
N PRO A 4 29.85 -11.56 28.48
CA PRO A 4 28.64 -12.23 28.05
C PRO A 4 28.36 -11.80 26.61
N ALA A 5 28.19 -12.79 25.72
CA ALA A 5 27.72 -12.55 24.36
C ALA A 5 26.40 -11.76 24.46
N THR A 6 26.40 -10.52 24.01
CA THR A 6 25.21 -9.68 23.90
C THR A 6 24.25 -10.45 23.00
N ALA A 7 23.10 -10.85 23.53
CA ALA A 7 22.05 -11.50 22.74
C ALA A 7 21.75 -10.60 21.54
N ARG A 8 21.84 -11.15 20.32
CA ARG A 8 21.49 -10.42 19.09
C ARG A 8 20.04 -9.99 19.22
N THR A 9 19.78 -8.68 19.27
CA THR A 9 18.41 -8.17 19.22
C THR A 9 17.91 -8.20 17.78
N ASP A 10 16.67 -8.59 17.59
CA ASP A 10 15.91 -8.48 16.34
C ASP A 10 14.94 -7.28 16.37
N ARG A 11 15.02 -6.44 17.41
CA ARG A 11 14.12 -5.33 17.68
C ARG A 11 14.83 -3.98 17.53
N PRO A 12 14.57 -3.25 16.43
CA PRO A 12 15.28 -2.00 16.15
C PRO A 12 15.01 -0.88 17.15
N LEU A 13 13.87 -0.91 17.88
CA LEU A 13 13.49 0.11 18.87
C LEU A 13 13.64 -0.36 20.31
N ASP A 14 14.30 -1.49 20.53
CA ASP A 14 14.62 -1.94 21.90
C ASP A 14 15.36 -0.83 22.67
N THR A 15 15.02 -0.64 23.94
CA THR A 15 15.47 0.46 24.82
C THR A 15 14.83 1.84 24.59
N LEU A 16 14.05 2.02 23.51
CA LEU A 16 13.34 3.27 23.28
C LEU A 16 11.95 3.26 23.94
N ARG A 17 11.51 4.45 24.34
CA ARG A 17 10.18 4.68 24.90
C ARG A 17 9.42 5.65 24.01
N PHE A 18 8.11 5.42 23.88
CA PHE A 18 7.26 6.28 23.09
C PHE A 18 6.08 6.83 23.88
N GLU A 19 5.60 7.98 23.45
CA GLU A 19 4.36 8.62 23.87
C GLU A 19 3.56 8.97 22.63
N THR A 20 2.25 8.67 22.64
CA THR A 20 1.32 9.02 21.54
C THR A 20 0.08 9.69 22.09
N SER A 21 -0.41 10.73 21.41
CA SER A 21 -1.68 11.39 21.69
C SER A 21 -2.39 11.78 20.39
N GLY A 22 -3.71 11.94 20.41
CA GLY A 22 -4.53 12.31 19.26
C GLY A 22 -5.48 11.20 18.79
N PRO A 23 -6.02 11.27 17.56
CA PRO A 23 -7.08 10.40 17.07
C PRO A 23 -6.74 8.90 17.18
N PRO A 24 -7.56 8.08 17.88
CA PRO A 24 -7.27 6.66 18.14
C PRO A 24 -7.13 5.80 16.87
N ARG A 25 -7.79 6.19 15.77
CA ARG A 25 -7.70 5.47 14.47
C ARG A 25 -6.29 5.51 13.89
N ILE A 26 -5.53 6.56 14.17
CA ILE A 26 -4.13 6.72 13.74
C ILE A 26 -3.20 6.23 14.84
N THR A 27 -3.33 6.76 16.07
CA THR A 27 -2.39 6.48 17.17
C THR A 27 -2.43 5.02 17.63
N GLY A 28 -3.54 4.32 17.46
CA GLY A 28 -3.64 2.89 17.75
C GLY A 28 -2.71 2.05 16.88
N VAL A 29 -2.71 2.28 15.57
CA VAL A 29 -1.81 1.58 14.63
C VAL A 29 -0.35 1.96 14.87
N VAL A 30 -0.07 3.26 15.09
CA VAL A 30 1.29 3.72 15.45
C VAL A 30 1.80 3.00 16.69
N THR A 31 0.97 2.92 17.74
CA THR A 31 1.31 2.22 19.00
C THR A 31 1.62 0.74 18.76
N ASP A 32 0.78 0.05 17.99
CA ASP A 32 0.96 -1.39 17.71
C ASP A 32 2.27 -1.63 16.92
N HIS A 33 2.59 -0.78 15.94
CA HIS A 33 3.82 -0.88 15.17
C HIS A 33 5.06 -0.58 16.02
N LEU A 34 5.06 0.51 16.83
CA LEU A 34 6.19 0.83 17.71
C LEU A 34 6.46 -0.29 18.73
N ARG A 35 5.40 -0.89 19.31
CA ARG A 35 5.53 -2.07 20.18
C ARG A 35 6.08 -3.27 19.41
N GLY A 36 5.58 -3.54 18.22
CA GLY A 36 6.07 -4.62 17.36
C GLY A 36 7.57 -4.48 17.04
N LEU A 37 8.06 -3.25 16.90
CA LEU A 37 9.47 -2.92 16.68
C LEU A 37 10.31 -2.91 17.97
N GLY A 38 9.70 -3.09 19.15
CA GLY A 38 10.39 -3.24 20.42
C GLY A 38 10.32 -2.04 21.36
N ALA A 39 9.72 -0.91 20.95
CA ALA A 39 9.59 0.24 21.83
C ALA A 39 8.56 0.00 22.94
N LEU A 40 8.83 0.58 24.12
CA LEU A 40 7.94 0.52 25.28
C LEU A 40 7.14 1.82 25.42
N PRO A 41 5.86 1.76 25.83
CA PRO A 41 5.12 2.97 26.14
C PRO A 41 5.75 3.70 27.34
N HIS A 42 5.77 5.03 27.27
CA HIS A 42 6.12 5.86 28.43
C HIS A 42 4.93 5.82 29.40
N PRO A 43 5.17 5.67 30.72
CA PRO A 43 4.11 5.83 31.70
C PRO A 43 3.62 7.27 31.66
N THR A 44 2.43 7.51 31.13
CA THR A 44 1.82 8.84 31.09
C THR A 44 0.62 8.90 32.03
N ASP A 45 0.53 9.96 32.82
CA ASP A 45 -0.68 10.37 33.51
C ASP A 45 -1.55 11.20 32.54
N GLY A 46 -2.65 10.59 32.06
CA GLY A 46 -3.91 11.26 31.75
C GLY A 46 -3.96 12.42 30.75
N ALA A 47 -3.23 12.39 29.63
CA ALA A 47 -3.52 13.33 28.52
C ALA A 47 -4.82 12.91 27.81
N ASP A 48 -5.71 13.88 27.51
CA ASP A 48 -6.95 13.62 26.75
C ASP A 48 -6.58 13.10 25.34
N PRO A 49 -6.94 11.84 25.00
CA PRO A 49 -6.48 11.19 23.77
C PRO A 49 -7.19 11.71 22.50
N SER A 50 -8.12 12.63 22.59
CA SER A 50 -9.07 12.91 21.49
C SER A 50 -8.93 14.27 20.81
N ALA A 51 -8.21 15.23 21.35
CA ALA A 51 -8.19 16.60 20.85
C ALA A 51 -6.92 16.95 20.05
N GLY A 52 -7.10 17.34 18.79
CA GLY A 52 -6.05 17.91 17.93
C GLY A 52 -5.28 16.89 17.09
N PRO A 53 -4.16 17.31 16.46
CA PRO A 53 -3.31 16.46 15.65
C PRO A 53 -2.67 15.35 16.49
N ALA A 54 -2.43 14.19 15.85
CA ALA A 54 -1.71 13.13 16.50
C ALA A 54 -0.24 13.52 16.67
N ARG A 55 0.28 13.31 17.87
CA ARG A 55 1.69 13.54 18.22
C ARG A 55 2.31 12.26 18.70
N THR A 56 3.48 11.94 18.17
CA THR A 56 4.26 10.80 18.61
C THR A 56 5.67 11.26 18.93
N THR A 57 6.14 10.91 20.10
CA THR A 57 7.53 11.14 20.52
C THR A 57 8.18 9.80 20.85
N LEU A 58 9.41 9.59 20.38
CA LEU A 58 10.19 8.38 20.60
C LEU A 58 11.58 8.78 21.09
N ALA A 59 11.97 8.35 22.27
CA ALA A 59 13.23 8.73 22.91
C ALA A 59 13.84 7.55 23.67
N GLY A 60 15.15 7.56 23.84
CA GLY A 60 15.91 6.56 24.61
C GLY A 60 17.41 6.69 24.39
N ASP A 61 18.16 5.78 25.01
CA ASP A 61 19.61 5.83 25.00
C ASP A 61 20.20 5.79 23.58
N GLY A 62 21.10 6.71 23.30
CA GLY A 62 21.81 6.82 22.01
C GLY A 62 21.11 7.63 20.92
N PHE A 63 19.89 8.14 21.18
CA PHE A 63 19.15 8.96 20.22
C PHE A 63 18.63 10.25 20.86
N ALA A 64 18.69 11.35 20.13
CA ALA A 64 17.86 12.49 20.43
C ALA A 64 16.38 12.14 20.15
N SER A 65 15.46 12.84 20.82
CA SER A 65 14.02 12.59 20.66
C SER A 65 13.59 12.72 19.20
N ALA A 66 13.11 11.62 18.61
CA ALA A 66 12.44 11.63 17.32
C ALA A 66 10.96 11.97 17.52
N ARG A 67 10.41 12.85 16.68
CA ARG A 67 9.04 13.34 16.80
C ARG A 67 8.30 13.21 15.49
N ALA A 68 6.99 12.96 15.57
CA ALA A 68 6.09 13.04 14.43
C ALA A 68 4.82 13.80 14.79
N LEU A 69 4.40 14.67 13.87
CA LEU A 69 3.13 15.36 13.89
C LEU A 69 2.27 14.85 12.74
N THR A 70 1.03 14.49 13.04
CA THR A 70 0.13 13.86 12.05
C THR A 70 -1.26 14.49 12.13
N ASP A 71 -1.78 14.96 11.00
CA ASP A 71 -3.10 15.57 10.90
C ASP A 71 -3.98 14.85 9.87
N TRP A 72 -5.29 15.14 9.89
CA TRP A 72 -6.19 14.69 8.82
C TRP A 72 -5.98 15.48 7.52
N GLY A 73 -5.81 16.78 7.62
CA GLY A 73 -5.58 17.73 6.53
C GLY A 73 -5.27 19.10 7.05
N SER A 74 -5.23 20.09 6.19
CA SER A 74 -5.01 21.49 6.60
C SER A 74 -6.15 21.99 7.49
N PRO A 75 -5.87 22.85 8.49
CA PRO A 75 -6.92 23.48 9.30
C PRO A 75 -7.96 24.18 8.43
N GLY A 76 -9.25 23.92 8.69
CA GLY A 76 -10.36 24.52 7.94
C GLY A 76 -10.64 23.89 6.57
N SER A 77 -9.93 22.83 6.18
CA SER A 77 -10.14 22.11 4.90
C SER A 77 -11.46 21.32 4.82
N GLY A 78 -12.11 21.07 5.95
CA GLY A 78 -13.26 20.15 6.03
C GLY A 78 -12.87 18.67 5.98
N ILE A 79 -11.57 18.35 6.05
CA ILE A 79 -11.03 16.98 6.16
C ILE A 79 -10.76 16.73 7.64
N VAL A 80 -11.65 15.95 8.28
CA VAL A 80 -11.65 15.79 9.74
C VAL A 80 -11.61 14.31 10.17
N ASP A 81 -11.84 13.38 9.23
CA ASP A 81 -11.86 11.95 9.49
C ASP A 81 -11.68 11.11 8.21
N GLU A 82 -11.82 9.79 8.35
CA GLU A 82 -11.67 8.83 7.26
C GLU A 82 -12.65 9.06 6.10
N ALA A 83 -13.94 9.34 6.40
CA ALA A 83 -14.96 9.56 5.36
C ALA A 83 -14.63 10.81 4.53
N THR A 84 -14.28 11.89 5.19
CA THR A 84 -14.00 13.18 4.55
C THR A 84 -12.69 13.16 3.77
N VAL A 85 -11.65 12.48 4.25
CA VAL A 85 -10.40 12.35 3.49
C VAL A 85 -10.55 11.45 2.27
N GLN A 86 -11.29 10.33 2.35
CA GLN A 86 -11.59 9.50 1.18
C GLN A 86 -12.33 10.29 0.10
N ALA A 87 -13.24 11.16 0.50
CA ALA A 87 -14.01 12.00 -0.40
C ALA A 87 -13.14 13.07 -1.08
N ALA A 88 -12.38 13.82 -0.28
CA ALA A 88 -11.56 14.93 -0.76
C ALA A 88 -10.44 14.48 -1.70
N THR A 89 -9.80 13.34 -1.42
CA THR A 89 -8.66 12.81 -2.20
C THR A 89 -9.07 12.00 -3.44
N GLY A 90 -10.39 11.80 -3.67
CA GLY A 90 -10.91 11.06 -4.82
C GLY A 90 -10.94 9.54 -4.64
N ILE A 91 -10.58 9.01 -3.48
CA ILE A 91 -10.64 7.56 -3.19
C ILE A 91 -12.06 7.01 -3.41
N MET A 92 -13.09 7.72 -2.91
CA MET A 92 -14.49 7.28 -3.10
C MET A 92 -14.87 7.16 -4.57
N SER A 93 -14.35 8.04 -5.41
CA SER A 93 -14.62 8.01 -6.86
C SER A 93 -13.89 6.86 -7.54
N VAL A 94 -12.61 6.65 -7.24
CA VAL A 94 -11.82 5.56 -7.83
C VAL A 94 -12.37 4.20 -7.38
N HIS A 95 -12.61 4.04 -6.07
CA HIS A 95 -13.20 2.80 -5.53
C HIS A 95 -14.57 2.49 -6.12
N GLY A 96 -15.41 3.51 -6.29
CA GLY A 96 -16.76 3.39 -6.81
C GLY A 96 -16.89 3.25 -8.33
N ARG A 97 -15.79 3.33 -9.12
CA ARG A 97 -15.84 3.19 -10.59
C ARG A 97 -16.54 1.91 -11.04
N ARG A 98 -16.24 0.78 -10.37
CA ARG A 98 -16.91 -0.49 -10.66
C ARG A 98 -18.43 -0.48 -10.42
N ASP A 99 -18.90 0.39 -9.52
CA ASP A 99 -20.31 0.48 -9.10
C ASP A 99 -21.06 1.62 -9.81
N GLY A 100 -20.37 2.39 -10.65
CA GLY A 100 -20.96 3.48 -11.45
C GLY A 100 -21.18 4.78 -10.68
N GLY A 101 -20.59 4.96 -9.51
CA GLY A 101 -20.66 6.18 -8.73
C GLY A 101 -19.82 6.11 -7.46
N PRO A 102 -19.55 7.24 -6.80
CA PRO A 102 -18.68 7.27 -5.63
C PRO A 102 -19.15 6.33 -4.51
N ARG A 103 -18.21 5.63 -3.86
CA ARG A 103 -18.41 4.70 -2.74
C ARG A 103 -17.28 4.85 -1.73
N GLY A 104 -17.62 4.97 -0.45
CA GLY A 104 -16.62 4.94 0.61
C GLY A 104 -16.14 3.51 0.90
N LEU A 105 -14.87 3.37 1.24
CA LEU A 105 -14.34 2.14 1.80
C LEU A 105 -14.85 1.99 3.24
N ALA A 106 -15.41 0.82 3.57
CA ALA A 106 -15.92 0.54 4.90
C ALA A 106 -14.82 0.14 5.92
N VAL A 107 -13.58 0.44 5.62
CA VAL A 107 -12.39 0.27 6.46
C VAL A 107 -11.64 1.59 6.60
N ASP A 108 -10.82 1.73 7.65
CA ASP A 108 -10.01 2.92 7.91
C ASP A 108 -8.70 2.86 7.12
N TYR A 109 -8.82 2.90 5.79
CA TYR A 109 -7.71 2.71 4.87
C TYR A 109 -6.69 3.85 4.92
N VAL A 110 -7.18 5.10 4.87
CA VAL A 110 -6.30 6.27 4.86
C VAL A 110 -5.68 6.49 6.23
N ALA A 111 -6.46 6.31 7.32
CA ALA A 111 -5.92 6.37 8.68
C ALA A 111 -4.81 5.33 8.90
N THR A 112 -5.00 4.10 8.40
CA THR A 112 -3.98 3.04 8.47
C THR A 112 -2.72 3.42 7.67
N ALA A 113 -2.87 3.90 6.44
CA ALA A 113 -1.76 4.36 5.62
C ALA A 113 -1.00 5.53 6.28
N THR A 114 -1.74 6.49 6.85
CA THR A 114 -1.18 7.64 7.57
C THR A 114 -0.38 7.22 8.81
N ALA A 115 -0.89 6.26 9.56
CA ALA A 115 -0.18 5.72 10.71
C ALA A 115 1.15 5.03 10.32
N VAL A 116 1.14 4.24 9.22
CA VAL A 116 2.37 3.62 8.68
C VAL A 116 3.36 4.71 8.24
N LEU A 117 2.91 5.75 7.55
CA LEU A 117 3.76 6.89 7.17
C LEU A 117 4.32 7.62 8.39
N THR A 118 3.55 7.75 9.47
CA THR A 118 4.03 8.34 10.73
C THR A 118 5.19 7.54 11.32
N VAL A 119 5.07 6.21 11.37
CA VAL A 119 6.14 5.32 11.84
C VAL A 119 7.36 5.39 10.92
N GLN A 120 7.15 5.44 9.60
CA GLN A 120 8.23 5.61 8.63
C GLN A 120 9.02 6.91 8.84
N GLY A 121 8.32 8.03 9.10
CA GLY A 121 8.96 9.31 9.42
C GLY A 121 9.84 9.24 10.66
N LEU A 122 9.35 8.59 11.73
CA LEU A 122 10.13 8.36 12.96
C LEU A 122 11.35 7.47 12.70
N LEU A 123 11.17 6.34 12.01
CA LEU A 123 12.27 5.42 11.68
C LEU A 123 13.32 6.08 10.79
N ALA A 124 12.90 6.85 9.79
CA ALA A 124 13.80 7.58 8.90
C ALA A 124 14.65 8.60 9.68
N GLY A 125 14.03 9.35 10.59
CA GLY A 125 14.73 10.26 11.50
C GLY A 125 15.76 9.54 12.37
N LEU A 126 15.41 8.38 12.95
CA LEU A 126 16.34 7.56 13.74
C LEU A 126 17.49 6.98 12.89
N VAL A 127 17.22 6.52 11.67
CA VAL A 127 18.28 6.07 10.73
C VAL A 127 19.22 7.22 10.42
N GLY A 128 18.69 8.42 10.18
CA GLY A 128 19.49 9.63 9.97
C GLY A 128 20.40 9.93 11.18
N GLN A 129 19.85 9.91 12.40
CA GLN A 129 20.62 10.12 13.64
C GLN A 129 21.69 9.04 13.84
N ALA A 130 21.37 7.76 13.67
CA ALA A 130 22.33 6.65 13.78
C ALA A 130 23.53 6.80 12.83
N ARG A 131 23.33 7.55 11.72
CA ARG A 131 24.38 7.86 10.73
C ARG A 131 25.04 9.22 10.94
N GLY A 132 24.79 9.87 12.10
CA GLY A 132 25.40 11.14 12.48
C GLY A 132 24.66 12.39 12.02
N GLY A 133 23.43 12.25 11.51
CA GLY A 133 22.55 13.37 11.20
C GLY A 133 21.91 14.00 12.43
N ALA A 134 21.33 15.19 12.26
CA ALA A 134 20.58 15.88 13.31
C ALA A 134 19.22 15.21 13.55
N ALA A 135 18.65 15.43 14.74
CA ALA A 135 17.26 15.10 14.99
C ALA A 135 16.33 16.00 14.15
N ALA A 136 15.26 15.42 13.64
CA ALA A 136 14.23 16.14 12.88
C ALA A 136 12.83 15.73 13.36
N GLU A 137 11.86 16.63 13.18
CA GLU A 137 10.45 16.31 13.36
C GLU A 137 9.83 16.00 12.00
N ALA A 138 9.22 14.82 11.89
CA ALA A 138 8.47 14.42 10.70
C ALA A 138 7.03 14.92 10.78
N THR A 139 6.53 15.56 9.73
CA THR A 139 5.12 15.94 9.61
C THR A 139 4.49 15.19 8.44
N THR A 140 3.33 14.57 8.68
CA THR A 140 2.51 13.91 7.64
C THR A 140 1.04 14.25 7.83
N SER A 141 0.19 13.89 6.84
CA SER A 141 -1.25 14.11 6.94
C SER A 141 -2.02 13.05 6.16
N ALA A 142 -3.28 12.84 6.54
CA ALA A 142 -4.12 11.83 5.93
C ALA A 142 -4.47 12.18 4.47
N ASP A 143 -4.60 13.44 4.12
CA ASP A 143 -4.81 13.86 2.74
C ASP A 143 -3.58 13.52 1.85
N ARG A 144 -2.35 13.67 2.35
CA ARG A 144 -1.13 13.22 1.63
C ARG A 144 -1.12 11.70 1.44
N ALA A 145 -1.51 10.95 2.48
CA ALA A 145 -1.65 9.49 2.38
C ALA A 145 -2.73 9.08 1.37
N GLY A 146 -3.88 9.75 1.38
CA GLY A 146 -4.96 9.56 0.41
C GLY A 146 -4.56 9.88 -1.03
N LEU A 147 -3.83 10.99 -1.24
CA LEU A 147 -3.28 11.36 -2.55
C LEU A 147 -2.27 10.31 -3.04
N LEU A 148 -1.41 9.79 -2.16
CA LEU A 148 -0.48 8.72 -2.50
C LEU A 148 -1.23 7.47 -2.96
N ALA A 149 -2.34 7.12 -2.32
CA ALA A 149 -3.17 5.97 -2.68
C ALA A 149 -3.80 6.10 -4.08
N VAL A 150 -4.10 7.31 -4.53
CA VAL A 150 -4.64 7.56 -5.88
C VAL A 150 -3.60 8.06 -6.87
N SER A 151 -2.33 8.13 -6.51
CA SER A 151 -1.26 8.78 -7.30
C SER A 151 -1.16 8.27 -8.73
N GLN A 152 -1.34 6.97 -8.96
CA GLN A 152 -1.30 6.36 -10.28
C GLN A 152 -2.51 6.75 -11.16
N TYR A 153 -3.69 6.89 -10.54
CA TYR A 153 -4.91 7.33 -11.22
C TYR A 153 -4.84 8.83 -11.52
N LEU A 154 -4.30 9.61 -10.59
CA LEU A 154 -4.06 11.04 -10.78
C LEU A 154 -3.03 11.29 -11.88
N ALA A 155 -1.92 10.55 -11.90
CA ALA A 155 -0.91 10.68 -12.95
C ALA A 155 -1.51 10.46 -14.35
N ALA A 156 -2.44 9.51 -14.49
CA ALA A 156 -3.13 9.25 -15.74
C ALA A 156 -4.01 10.40 -16.24
N THR A 157 -4.45 11.32 -15.36
CA THR A 157 -5.22 12.51 -15.79
C THR A 157 -4.39 13.52 -16.58
N GLY A 158 -3.07 13.45 -16.48
CA GLY A 158 -2.15 14.29 -17.25
C GLY A 158 -1.67 13.68 -18.56
N ALA A 159 -2.19 12.51 -18.93
CA ALA A 159 -1.73 11.79 -20.11
C ALA A 159 -2.16 12.44 -21.42
N ASP A 160 -1.37 12.17 -22.48
CA ASP A 160 -1.58 12.69 -23.83
C ASP A 160 -2.71 11.94 -24.57
N GLU A 161 -3.13 10.79 -24.06
CA GLU A 161 -4.12 9.88 -24.65
C GLU A 161 -5.12 9.35 -23.62
N ALA A 162 -6.21 8.78 -24.09
CA ALA A 162 -7.25 8.18 -23.25
C ALA A 162 -6.76 6.88 -22.57
N GLU A 163 -7.49 6.45 -21.53
CA GLU A 163 -7.25 5.18 -20.84
C GLU A 163 -7.21 3.98 -21.79
N ALA A 164 -6.39 2.99 -21.46
CA ALA A 164 -6.23 1.76 -22.23
C ALA A 164 -7.51 0.92 -22.35
N ALA A 165 -8.43 1.07 -21.41
CA ALA A 165 -9.73 0.41 -21.37
C ALA A 165 -10.80 1.43 -20.96
N GLU A 166 -12.04 1.20 -21.38
CA GLU A 166 -13.17 2.05 -21.03
C GLU A 166 -13.38 2.13 -19.51
N LEU A 167 -13.61 3.33 -19.01
CA LEU A 167 -13.99 3.56 -17.60
C LEU A 167 -15.51 3.40 -17.46
N ALA A 168 -15.98 2.15 -17.49
CA ALA A 168 -17.39 1.81 -17.30
C ALA A 168 -17.56 0.86 -16.09
N PRO A 169 -18.74 0.86 -15.45
CA PRO A 169 -19.01 -0.04 -14.33
C PRO A 169 -18.83 -1.51 -14.67
N GLY A 170 -18.41 -2.31 -13.70
CA GLY A 170 -18.25 -3.77 -13.82
C GLY A 170 -16.94 -4.29 -13.27
N GLY A 171 -16.86 -5.62 -13.23
CA GLY A 171 -15.67 -6.35 -12.80
C GLY A 171 -15.98 -7.58 -11.93
N PRO A 172 -14.96 -8.37 -11.61
CA PRO A 172 -15.06 -9.42 -10.62
C PRO A 172 -15.57 -8.88 -9.26
N PRO A 173 -16.09 -9.73 -8.34
CA PRO A 173 -16.04 -11.17 -8.40
C PRO A 173 -17.07 -11.77 -9.36
N PHE A 174 -16.79 -13.00 -9.78
CA PHE A 174 -17.74 -13.84 -10.49
C PHE A 174 -18.54 -14.68 -9.48
N THR A 175 -19.69 -15.22 -9.94
CA THR A 175 -20.53 -16.10 -9.15
C THR A 175 -20.69 -17.44 -9.86
N SER A 176 -20.50 -18.55 -9.17
CA SER A 176 -20.75 -19.90 -9.67
C SER A 176 -22.22 -20.30 -9.58
N ALA A 177 -22.61 -21.43 -10.21
CA ALA A 177 -23.98 -21.96 -10.15
C ALA A 177 -24.44 -22.31 -8.73
N ASP A 178 -23.54 -22.67 -7.85
CA ASP A 178 -23.76 -22.96 -6.43
C ASP A 178 -23.61 -21.73 -5.54
N GLY A 179 -23.63 -20.51 -6.13
CA GLY A 179 -23.69 -19.24 -5.40
C GLY A 179 -22.35 -18.80 -4.79
N VAL A 180 -21.24 -19.46 -5.08
CA VAL A 180 -19.93 -19.10 -4.55
C VAL A 180 -19.38 -17.89 -5.28
N LEU A 181 -19.05 -16.81 -4.55
CA LEU A 181 -18.30 -15.67 -5.09
C LEU A 181 -16.82 -16.03 -5.18
N PHE A 182 -16.20 -15.70 -6.30
CA PHE A 182 -14.78 -15.97 -6.50
C PHE A 182 -14.09 -14.91 -7.35
N GLU A 183 -12.81 -14.70 -7.07
CA GLU A 183 -11.88 -13.90 -7.89
C GLU A 183 -11.19 -14.82 -8.90
N LEU A 184 -10.92 -14.28 -10.07
CA LEU A 184 -10.14 -14.92 -11.15
C LEU A 184 -8.85 -14.14 -11.35
N GLU A 185 -7.71 -14.84 -11.46
CA GLU A 185 -6.44 -14.20 -11.79
C GLU A 185 -5.70 -14.96 -12.89
N THR A 186 -5.23 -14.20 -13.86
CA THR A 186 -4.23 -14.64 -14.83
C THR A 186 -3.52 -13.43 -15.43
N LEU A 187 -2.23 -13.58 -15.68
CA LEU A 187 -1.37 -12.57 -16.31
C LEU A 187 -1.09 -12.89 -17.77
N ASP A 188 -1.60 -14.03 -18.24
CA ASP A 188 -1.36 -14.59 -19.59
C ASP A 188 -2.66 -14.62 -20.39
N PRO A 189 -2.71 -13.96 -21.56
CA PRO A 189 -3.88 -14.00 -22.45
C PRO A 189 -4.19 -15.43 -22.94
N GLY A 190 -3.19 -16.31 -23.04
CA GLY A 190 -3.39 -17.72 -23.40
C GLY A 190 -4.15 -18.47 -22.32
N ALA A 191 -3.76 -18.31 -21.05
CA ALA A 191 -4.44 -18.90 -19.90
C ALA A 191 -5.87 -18.34 -19.75
N TRP A 192 -6.09 -17.03 -19.95
CA TRP A 192 -7.41 -16.44 -20.02
C TRP A 192 -8.29 -17.12 -21.06
N ALA A 193 -7.80 -17.20 -22.29
CA ALA A 193 -8.55 -17.81 -23.38
C ALA A 193 -8.85 -19.31 -23.15
N ALA A 194 -7.90 -20.06 -22.59
CA ALA A 194 -8.06 -21.47 -22.25
C ALA A 194 -9.10 -21.68 -21.13
N PHE A 195 -9.08 -20.85 -20.09
CA PHE A 195 -10.05 -20.91 -18.99
C PHE A 195 -11.49 -20.73 -19.50
N TRP A 196 -11.74 -19.68 -20.28
CA TRP A 196 -13.08 -19.38 -20.78
C TRP A 196 -13.56 -20.40 -21.82
N ARG A 197 -12.66 -20.97 -22.66
CA ARG A 197 -13.01 -22.06 -23.57
C ARG A 197 -13.39 -23.33 -22.83
N ALA A 198 -12.71 -23.64 -21.71
CA ALA A 198 -13.05 -24.79 -20.89
C ALA A 198 -14.43 -24.68 -20.21
N LEU A 199 -14.97 -23.45 -20.11
CA LEU A 199 -16.32 -23.16 -19.64
C LEU A 199 -17.29 -22.86 -20.81
N GLU A 200 -16.90 -23.15 -22.07
CA GLU A 200 -17.72 -22.99 -23.27
C GLU A 200 -18.19 -21.54 -23.51
N ALA A 201 -17.41 -20.55 -23.05
CA ALA A 201 -17.73 -19.15 -23.30
C ALA A 201 -17.60 -18.75 -24.78
N PRO A 202 -18.46 -17.87 -25.31
CA PRO A 202 -18.36 -17.37 -26.68
C PRO A 202 -17.03 -16.69 -26.98
N SER A 203 -16.44 -16.99 -28.15
CA SER A 203 -15.10 -16.52 -28.53
C SER A 203 -14.98 -14.99 -28.67
N ASP A 204 -16.05 -14.30 -29.04
CA ASP A 204 -16.12 -12.84 -29.10
C ASP A 204 -16.14 -12.22 -27.71
N ALA A 205 -16.87 -12.81 -26.76
CA ALA A 205 -16.94 -12.33 -25.38
C ALA A 205 -15.59 -12.46 -24.67
N LEU A 206 -14.88 -13.59 -24.86
CA LEU A 206 -13.57 -13.76 -24.23
C LEU A 206 -12.51 -12.80 -24.81
N ARG A 207 -12.58 -12.47 -26.12
CA ARG A 207 -11.71 -11.45 -26.72
C ARG A 207 -12.02 -10.04 -26.20
N ALA A 208 -13.31 -9.69 -26.13
CA ALA A 208 -13.75 -8.39 -25.64
C ALA A 208 -13.45 -8.21 -24.14
N GLY A 209 -13.53 -9.28 -23.34
CA GLY A 209 -13.32 -9.23 -21.89
C GLY A 209 -11.88 -9.16 -21.46
N TRP A 210 -10.91 -9.57 -22.30
CA TRP A 210 -9.50 -9.62 -21.91
C TRP A 210 -8.93 -8.25 -21.53
N ARG A 211 -9.10 -7.25 -22.39
CA ARG A 211 -8.51 -5.93 -22.17
C ARG A 211 -9.06 -5.24 -20.91
N PRO A 212 -10.36 -5.13 -20.67
CA PRO A 212 -10.90 -4.62 -19.41
C PRO A 212 -10.41 -5.40 -18.18
N PHE A 213 -10.35 -6.73 -18.26
CA PHE A 213 -9.86 -7.57 -17.18
C PHE A 213 -8.38 -7.33 -16.91
N GLN A 214 -7.53 -7.31 -17.94
CA GLN A 214 -6.10 -7.08 -17.82
C GLN A 214 -5.77 -5.73 -17.17
N PHE A 215 -6.49 -4.67 -17.56
CA PHE A 215 -6.24 -3.31 -17.09
C PHE A 215 -7.02 -2.92 -15.83
N ARG A 216 -7.79 -3.83 -15.21
CA ARG A 216 -8.63 -3.52 -14.05
C ARG A 216 -7.86 -2.92 -12.86
N TYR A 217 -6.60 -3.29 -12.67
CA TYR A 217 -5.75 -2.72 -11.64
C TYR A 217 -5.35 -1.27 -11.92
N ALA A 218 -5.33 -0.89 -13.19
CA ALA A 218 -4.98 0.45 -13.65
C ALA A 218 -6.19 1.39 -13.71
N THR A 219 -7.37 0.85 -14.02
CA THR A 219 -8.62 1.62 -14.23
C THR A 219 -9.56 1.60 -13.02
N ALA A 220 -9.35 0.68 -12.05
CA ALA A 220 -10.23 0.40 -10.93
C ALA A 220 -11.67 0.02 -11.34
N CYS A 221 -11.83 -0.47 -12.56
CA CYS A 221 -13.06 -1.06 -13.09
C CYS A 221 -12.72 -2.08 -14.18
N ALA A 222 -13.65 -2.98 -14.50
CA ALA A 222 -13.48 -3.96 -15.57
C ALA A 222 -14.84 -4.30 -16.19
N PRO A 223 -15.30 -3.54 -17.19
CA PRO A 223 -16.56 -3.80 -17.88
C PRO A 223 -16.45 -5.06 -18.76
N VAL A 224 -16.31 -6.22 -18.13
CA VAL A 224 -16.30 -7.50 -18.84
C VAL A 224 -17.70 -7.83 -19.37
N PRO A 225 -17.83 -8.47 -20.55
CA PRO A 225 -19.13 -8.83 -21.12
C PRO A 225 -20.02 -9.61 -20.15
N ALA A 226 -21.28 -9.22 -20.04
CA ALA A 226 -22.26 -9.84 -19.12
C ALA A 226 -22.41 -11.35 -19.33
N VAL A 227 -22.18 -11.82 -20.56
CA VAL A 227 -22.23 -13.27 -20.89
C VAL A 227 -21.14 -14.06 -20.15
N LEU A 228 -19.99 -13.47 -19.81
CA LEU A 228 -18.95 -14.15 -19.00
C LEU A 228 -19.44 -14.40 -17.58
N HIS A 229 -20.17 -13.46 -16.98
CA HIS A 229 -20.85 -13.68 -15.69
C HIS A 229 -21.98 -14.72 -15.80
N ALA A 230 -22.70 -14.79 -16.94
CA ALA A 230 -23.72 -15.81 -17.16
C ALA A 230 -23.09 -17.20 -17.29
N VAL A 231 -21.97 -17.31 -18.01
CA VAL A 231 -21.21 -18.57 -18.14
C VAL A 231 -20.78 -19.10 -16.77
N THR A 232 -20.18 -18.27 -15.90
CA THR A 232 -19.79 -18.75 -14.57
C THR A 232 -20.97 -19.20 -13.72
N ARG A 233 -22.12 -18.52 -13.81
CA ARG A 233 -23.37 -18.91 -13.13
C ARG A 233 -23.99 -20.22 -13.65
N ALA A 234 -23.57 -20.71 -14.80
CA ALA A 234 -23.99 -22.01 -15.33
C ALA A 234 -23.12 -23.19 -14.84
N HIS A 235 -21.94 -22.90 -14.24
CA HIS A 235 -20.99 -23.92 -13.78
C HIS A 235 -20.84 -23.92 -12.26
N PRO A 236 -20.85 -25.10 -11.58
CA PRO A 236 -20.56 -25.19 -10.15
C PRO A 236 -19.08 -24.87 -9.90
N MET A 237 -18.76 -24.39 -8.69
CA MET A 237 -17.39 -23.97 -8.34
C MET A 237 -16.33 -25.03 -8.61
N ARG A 238 -16.66 -26.32 -8.38
CA ARG A 238 -15.76 -27.45 -8.71
C ARG A 238 -15.38 -27.50 -10.20
N GLY A 239 -16.32 -27.18 -11.09
CA GLY A 239 -16.08 -27.13 -12.53
C GLY A 239 -15.18 -25.96 -12.92
N ILE A 240 -15.43 -24.79 -12.31
CA ILE A 240 -14.62 -23.58 -12.48
C ILE A 240 -13.18 -23.81 -12.00
N THR A 241 -13.00 -24.41 -10.82
CA THR A 241 -11.67 -24.75 -10.30
C THR A 241 -10.92 -25.72 -11.22
N ARG A 242 -11.62 -26.71 -11.79
CA ARG A 242 -11.02 -27.63 -12.79
C ARG A 242 -10.60 -26.88 -14.06
N ALA A 243 -11.44 -25.97 -14.57
CA ALA A 243 -11.11 -25.16 -15.75
C ALA A 243 -9.88 -24.28 -15.48
N ALA A 244 -9.77 -23.69 -14.30
CA ALA A 244 -8.61 -22.91 -13.89
C ALA A 244 -7.33 -23.77 -13.85
N ALA A 245 -7.38 -24.93 -13.21
CA ALA A 245 -6.22 -25.85 -13.12
C ALA A 245 -5.72 -26.30 -14.50
N LEU A 246 -6.63 -26.55 -15.46
CA LEU A 246 -6.28 -26.98 -16.81
C LEU A 246 -5.73 -25.85 -17.70
N SER A 247 -6.07 -24.61 -17.39
CA SER A 247 -5.72 -23.45 -18.22
C SER A 247 -4.46 -22.70 -17.73
N GLY A 248 -4.04 -22.93 -16.49
CA GLY A 248 -3.02 -22.11 -15.85
C GLY A 248 -3.53 -20.78 -15.26
N ALA A 249 -4.84 -20.53 -15.34
CA ALA A 249 -5.48 -19.47 -14.56
C ALA A 249 -5.65 -19.92 -13.10
N GLN A 250 -5.91 -18.97 -12.20
CA GLN A 250 -6.19 -19.27 -10.81
C GLN A 250 -7.52 -18.67 -10.38
N VAL A 251 -8.23 -19.35 -9.51
CA VAL A 251 -9.46 -18.86 -8.90
C VAL A 251 -9.34 -18.94 -7.38
N CYS A 252 -9.89 -17.95 -6.70
CA CYS A 252 -9.93 -17.89 -5.26
C CYS A 252 -11.35 -17.56 -4.79
N ARG A 253 -11.95 -18.44 -3.98
CA ARG A 253 -13.23 -18.15 -3.32
C ARG A 253 -13.06 -16.93 -2.39
N LEU A 254 -14.02 -16.03 -2.41
CA LEU A 254 -14.06 -14.97 -1.43
C LEU A 254 -14.29 -15.56 -0.03
N ARG A 255 -13.34 -15.33 0.86
CA ARG A 255 -13.46 -15.69 2.26
C ARG A 255 -14.21 -14.62 3.03
N THR A 256 -14.94 -15.04 4.04
CA THR A 256 -15.56 -14.13 5.00
C THR A 256 -14.56 -13.68 6.06
N LEU A 257 -14.87 -12.57 6.73
CA LEU A 257 -14.10 -12.10 7.88
C LEU A 257 -14.11 -13.10 9.03
N ALA A 258 -15.23 -13.83 9.22
CA ALA A 258 -15.34 -14.87 10.23
C ALA A 258 -14.38 -16.04 9.95
N GLU A 259 -14.31 -16.51 8.70
CA GLU A 259 -13.35 -17.54 8.28
C GLU A 259 -11.90 -17.07 8.47
N ARG A 260 -11.60 -15.80 8.10
CA ARG A 260 -10.26 -15.24 8.28
C ARG A 260 -9.89 -15.07 9.75
N ALA A 261 -10.81 -14.66 10.60
CA ALA A 261 -10.57 -14.53 12.05
C ALA A 261 -10.15 -15.86 12.69
N GLY A 262 -10.67 -16.99 12.19
CA GLY A 262 -10.26 -18.32 12.64
C GLY A 262 -8.86 -18.75 12.17
N GLU A 263 -8.33 -18.12 11.14
CA GLU A 263 -6.99 -18.41 10.57
C GLU A 263 -5.94 -17.36 10.94
N HIS A 264 -6.35 -16.24 11.52
CA HIS A 264 -5.46 -15.12 11.82
C HIS A 264 -4.48 -15.48 12.95
N ASP A 265 -3.19 -15.40 12.66
CA ASP A 265 -2.10 -15.82 13.56
C ASP A 265 -1.57 -14.69 14.47
N GLY A 266 -2.04 -13.45 14.30
CA GLY A 266 -1.58 -12.28 15.06
C GLY A 266 -0.15 -11.84 14.76
N ALA A 267 0.48 -12.37 13.71
CA ALA A 267 1.84 -12.00 13.35
C ALA A 267 1.92 -10.54 12.90
N ALA A 268 3.06 -9.90 13.16
CA ALA A 268 3.35 -8.56 12.67
C ALA A 268 3.31 -8.50 11.14
N PRO A 269 3.03 -7.33 10.53
CA PRO A 269 2.92 -7.20 9.09
C PRO A 269 4.27 -7.39 8.35
N TRP A 270 5.36 -7.41 9.07
CA TRP A 270 6.72 -7.66 8.59
C TRP A 270 7.49 -8.55 9.56
N SER A 271 8.60 -9.11 9.09
CA SER A 271 9.58 -9.80 9.94
C SER A 271 10.99 -9.28 9.68
N LEU A 272 11.80 -9.29 10.72
CA LEU A 272 13.20 -8.84 10.73
C LEU A 272 14.06 -9.99 11.26
N ARG A 273 15.08 -10.36 10.51
CA ARG A 273 16.02 -11.42 10.90
C ARG A 273 17.45 -11.00 10.57
N PRO A 274 18.40 -10.97 11.53
CA PRO A 274 19.81 -10.79 11.20
C PRO A 274 20.25 -11.81 10.13
N LEU A 275 21.08 -11.38 9.18
CA LEU A 275 21.70 -12.32 8.24
C LEU A 275 22.71 -13.19 8.98
N ASP A 276 22.65 -14.52 8.73
CA ASP A 276 23.67 -15.43 9.24
C ASP A 276 24.96 -15.24 8.46
N THR A 277 25.95 -14.70 9.15
CA THR A 277 27.31 -14.51 8.63
C THR A 277 28.27 -15.41 9.40
N ASP A 278 27.97 -16.70 9.52
CA ASP A 278 28.87 -17.66 10.17
C ASP A 278 30.23 -17.64 9.47
N GLY A 279 31.23 -17.00 10.12
CA GLY A 279 32.61 -16.87 9.64
C GLY A 279 33.10 -15.45 9.31
N ALA A 280 32.24 -14.46 9.17
CA ALA A 280 32.67 -13.06 9.10
C ALA A 280 32.88 -12.55 10.54
N GLY A 281 34.13 -12.38 10.97
CA GLY A 281 34.45 -11.84 12.29
C GLY A 281 33.85 -10.44 12.51
N PRO A 282 33.67 -10.03 13.80
CA PRO A 282 33.24 -8.67 14.13
C PRO A 282 34.31 -7.70 13.61
N GLY A 283 34.09 -7.09 12.46
CA GLY A 283 35.06 -6.22 11.79
C GLY A 283 34.99 -6.28 10.28
N ALA A 284 34.21 -7.18 9.67
CA ALA A 284 33.90 -7.15 8.25
C ALA A 284 32.84 -6.07 7.91
N ALA A 285 32.71 -5.05 8.77
CA ALA A 285 31.97 -3.85 8.43
C ALA A 285 32.57 -3.29 7.15
N ARG A 286 31.78 -3.21 6.10
CA ARG A 286 32.11 -2.54 4.84
C ARG A 286 32.77 -1.19 5.19
N PRO A 287 33.98 -0.89 4.66
CA PRO A 287 34.49 0.47 4.73
C PRO A 287 33.40 1.37 4.11
N PRO A 288 33.06 2.51 4.73
CA PRO A 288 32.07 3.40 4.17
C PRO A 288 32.50 3.69 2.72
N ALA A 289 31.73 3.22 1.74
CA ALA A 289 31.89 3.72 0.38
C ALA A 289 31.91 5.24 0.50
N ALA A 290 32.79 5.91 -0.26
CA ALA A 290 32.88 7.36 -0.21
C ALA A 290 31.46 7.93 -0.42
N ARG A 291 30.80 8.25 0.67
CA ARG A 291 29.42 8.74 0.66
C ARG A 291 29.49 10.15 0.12
N HIS A 292 28.94 10.38 -1.07
CA HIS A 292 28.95 11.69 -1.70
C HIS A 292 28.11 12.73 -0.92
N ALA A 293 27.18 12.27 -0.05
CA ALA A 293 26.42 13.11 0.86
C ALA A 293 26.12 12.35 2.17
N GLY A 294 26.20 13.05 3.33
CA GLY A 294 25.72 12.54 4.60
C GLY A 294 24.20 12.77 4.76
N PRO A 295 23.59 12.19 5.82
CA PRO A 295 22.20 12.44 6.13
C PRO A 295 21.97 13.93 6.44
N ALA A 296 20.85 14.47 5.92
CA ALA A 296 20.37 15.81 6.24
C ALA A 296 18.97 15.69 6.87
N PRO A 297 18.50 16.68 7.64
CA PRO A 297 17.18 16.60 8.28
C PRO A 297 16.07 16.23 7.29
N ASP A 298 16.01 16.89 6.14
CA ASP A 298 15.04 16.67 5.06
C ASP A 298 15.34 15.44 4.17
N ARG A 299 16.54 14.86 4.27
CA ARG A 299 17.01 13.70 3.48
C ARG A 299 17.74 12.68 4.36
N PRO A 300 17.04 12.03 5.30
CA PRO A 300 17.66 11.15 6.30
C PRO A 300 18.39 9.94 5.72
N LEU A 301 18.01 9.50 4.51
CA LEU A 301 18.65 8.38 3.81
C LEU A 301 19.72 8.81 2.78
N ALA A 302 20.07 10.11 2.70
CA ALA A 302 21.08 10.57 1.74
C ALA A 302 22.39 9.78 1.87
N GLY A 303 22.95 9.37 0.72
CA GLY A 303 24.15 8.53 0.61
C GLY A 303 23.93 7.03 0.83
N LEU A 304 22.68 6.56 0.97
CA LEU A 304 22.34 5.14 0.89
C LEU A 304 21.93 4.76 -0.53
N THR A 305 22.34 3.57 -0.96
CA THR A 305 22.02 3.01 -2.27
C THR A 305 21.02 1.87 -2.14
N VAL A 306 19.90 1.96 -2.84
CA VAL A 306 18.85 0.94 -2.92
C VAL A 306 18.86 0.32 -4.31
N LEU A 307 19.11 -0.98 -4.41
CA LEU A 307 18.87 -1.75 -5.63
C LEU A 307 17.43 -2.28 -5.60
N GLU A 308 16.64 -1.92 -6.60
CA GLU A 308 15.25 -2.36 -6.73
C GLU A 308 15.09 -3.29 -7.93
N ALA A 309 14.69 -4.54 -7.68
CA ALA A 309 14.31 -5.52 -8.70
C ALA A 309 12.81 -5.84 -8.64
N GLY A 310 12.00 -4.80 -8.42
CA GLY A 310 10.56 -4.87 -8.25
C GLY A 310 9.78 -4.81 -9.55
N ARG A 311 8.51 -5.25 -9.47
CA ARG A 311 7.56 -5.17 -10.58
C ARG A 311 6.21 -4.62 -10.10
N ARG A 312 5.48 -3.99 -11.00
CA ARG A 312 4.13 -3.45 -10.80
C ARG A 312 4.09 -2.32 -9.77
N ILE A 313 3.49 -2.52 -8.58
CA ILE A 313 3.17 -1.47 -7.63
C ILE A 313 3.96 -1.60 -6.33
N GLN A 314 3.81 -2.70 -5.60
CA GLN A 314 4.25 -2.87 -4.21
C GLN A 314 5.75 -2.53 -3.99
N ALA A 315 6.68 -3.24 -4.63
CA ALA A 315 8.11 -2.98 -4.47
C ALA A 315 8.56 -1.67 -5.14
N PRO A 316 8.07 -1.30 -6.34
CA PRO A 316 8.35 0.02 -6.91
C PRO A 316 7.92 1.19 -6.02
N LEU A 317 6.75 1.12 -5.37
CA LEU A 317 6.32 2.14 -4.42
C LEU A 317 7.22 2.19 -3.19
N ALA A 318 7.59 1.02 -2.61
CA ALA A 318 8.49 0.98 -1.47
C ALA A 318 9.85 1.64 -1.78
N ALA A 319 10.44 1.30 -2.94
CA ALA A 319 11.70 1.93 -3.38
C ALA A 319 11.53 3.43 -3.69
N HIS A 320 10.38 3.83 -4.25
CA HIS A 320 10.09 5.25 -4.50
C HIS A 320 10.08 6.06 -3.20
N LEU A 321 9.43 5.55 -2.17
CA LEU A 321 9.37 6.20 -0.85
C LEU A 321 10.76 6.30 -0.21
N LEU A 322 11.63 5.28 -0.33
CA LEU A 322 13.03 5.37 0.11
C LEU A 322 13.79 6.44 -0.67
N GLY A 323 13.52 6.61 -1.96
CA GLY A 323 14.07 7.68 -2.78
C GLY A 323 13.63 9.07 -2.32
N LEU A 324 12.35 9.26 -1.97
CA LEU A 324 11.83 10.52 -1.41
C LEU A 324 12.50 10.87 -0.06
N LEU A 325 12.90 9.87 0.73
CA LEU A 325 13.68 10.04 1.96
C LEU A 325 15.17 10.31 1.70
N GLY A 326 15.59 10.38 0.43
CA GLY A 326 16.95 10.77 0.03
C GLY A 326 17.89 9.65 -0.42
N ALA A 327 17.44 8.39 -0.46
CA ALA A 327 18.26 7.30 -0.97
C ALA A 327 18.45 7.37 -2.50
N ASP A 328 19.60 6.91 -3.00
CA ASP A 328 19.87 6.72 -4.42
C ASP A 328 19.28 5.37 -4.86
N VAL A 329 18.19 5.39 -5.64
CA VAL A 329 17.51 4.17 -6.10
C VAL A 329 17.97 3.81 -7.52
N ILE A 330 18.46 2.57 -7.65
CA ILE A 330 18.86 1.97 -8.93
C ILE A 330 17.91 0.81 -9.24
N ARG A 331 17.09 0.98 -10.26
CA ARG A 331 16.16 -0.03 -10.73
C ARG A 331 16.83 -1.04 -11.65
N ILE A 332 16.67 -2.32 -11.37
CA ILE A 332 17.14 -3.43 -12.21
C ILE A 332 16.03 -3.77 -13.20
N GLU A 333 16.25 -3.54 -14.46
CA GLU A 333 15.30 -3.82 -15.53
C GLU A 333 15.77 -4.96 -16.42
N PRO A 334 14.87 -5.71 -17.07
CA PRO A 334 15.25 -6.70 -18.08
C PRO A 334 15.81 -6.00 -19.33
N PRO A 335 16.52 -6.73 -20.21
CA PRO A 335 16.94 -6.20 -21.51
C PRO A 335 15.76 -5.62 -22.30
N GLY A 336 15.92 -4.39 -22.79
CA GLY A 336 14.87 -3.62 -23.44
C GLY A 336 14.01 -2.79 -22.48
N GLY A 337 14.37 -2.73 -21.21
CA GLY A 337 13.67 -1.94 -20.18
C GLY A 337 12.47 -2.63 -19.56
N ASP A 338 11.83 -1.93 -18.61
CA ASP A 338 10.57 -2.39 -17.99
C ASP A 338 9.41 -2.32 -18.99
N PRO A 339 8.73 -3.44 -19.32
CA PRO A 339 7.59 -3.43 -20.24
C PRO A 339 6.46 -2.47 -19.84
N LEU A 340 6.35 -2.13 -18.56
CA LEU A 340 5.32 -1.20 -18.08
C LEU A 340 5.61 0.26 -18.43
N ARG A 341 6.83 0.61 -18.88
CA ARG A 341 7.16 1.98 -19.34
C ARG A 341 6.30 2.41 -20.52
N GLY A 342 5.92 1.49 -21.40
CA GLY A 342 5.05 1.75 -22.56
C GLY A 342 3.56 1.50 -22.33
N MET A 343 3.13 1.23 -21.08
CA MET A 343 1.73 0.93 -20.79
C MET A 343 0.88 2.22 -20.82
N PRO A 344 -0.16 2.29 -21.69
CA PRO A 344 -1.02 3.47 -21.77
C PRO A 344 -1.88 3.67 -20.50
N PRO A 345 -2.28 4.92 -20.21
CA PRO A 345 -1.99 6.12 -20.97
C PRO A 345 -0.60 6.68 -20.64
N THR A 346 -0.01 7.41 -21.60
CA THR A 346 1.35 7.91 -21.49
C THR A 346 1.41 9.43 -21.35
N CYS A 347 2.47 9.93 -20.70
CA CYS A 347 2.89 11.32 -20.72
C CYS A 347 4.25 11.39 -21.41
N SER A 348 4.36 12.14 -22.50
CA SER A 348 5.58 12.21 -23.32
C SER A 348 6.16 10.82 -23.67
N GLY A 349 5.27 9.86 -24.03
CA GLY A 349 5.63 8.51 -24.44
C GLY A 349 6.00 7.54 -23.30
N VAL A 350 5.91 7.95 -22.03
CA VAL A 350 6.15 7.08 -20.86
C VAL A 350 4.86 6.91 -20.08
N SER A 351 4.57 5.69 -19.65
CA SER A 351 3.37 5.38 -18.86
C SER A 351 3.24 6.32 -17.64
N ALA A 352 2.13 7.04 -17.56
CA ALA A 352 1.83 7.94 -16.46
C ALA A 352 1.84 7.19 -15.10
N ARG A 353 1.32 5.97 -15.07
CA ARG A 353 1.31 5.12 -13.86
C ARG A 353 2.70 4.62 -13.49
N TRP A 354 3.53 4.31 -14.48
CA TRP A 354 4.92 3.96 -14.24
C TRP A 354 5.68 5.14 -13.63
N LEU A 355 5.49 6.35 -14.18
CA LEU A 355 6.10 7.60 -13.67
C LEU A 355 5.71 7.88 -12.22
N ALA A 356 4.45 7.66 -11.84
CA ALA A 356 3.99 7.86 -10.46
C ALA A 356 4.80 7.07 -9.41
N LEU A 357 5.35 5.91 -9.79
CA LEU A 357 6.08 5.02 -8.89
C LEU A 357 7.60 4.99 -9.11
N ASN A 358 8.08 5.57 -10.21
CA ASN A 358 9.48 5.36 -10.61
C ASN A 358 10.22 6.64 -10.97
N ARG A 359 9.57 7.81 -10.89
CA ARG A 359 10.27 9.09 -11.10
C ARG A 359 11.46 9.22 -10.15
N GLY A 360 12.54 9.82 -10.61
CA GLY A 360 13.76 10.05 -9.83
C GLY A 360 14.68 8.83 -9.65
N LYS A 361 14.27 7.63 -10.08
CA LYS A 361 15.11 6.43 -10.05
C LYS A 361 16.02 6.39 -11.26
N SER A 362 17.27 5.97 -11.06
CA SER A 362 18.11 5.50 -12.17
C SER A 362 17.76 4.04 -12.51
N ALA A 363 18.16 3.56 -13.70
CA ALA A 363 17.92 2.20 -14.13
C ALA A 363 19.16 1.58 -14.75
N VAL A 364 19.31 0.27 -14.60
CA VAL A 364 20.32 -0.54 -15.28
C VAL A 364 19.67 -1.81 -15.85
N GLU A 365 19.96 -2.10 -17.11
CA GLU A 365 19.48 -3.32 -17.75
C GLU A 365 20.37 -4.52 -17.38
N ILE A 366 19.77 -5.56 -16.82
CA ILE A 366 20.45 -6.80 -16.45
C ILE A 366 19.57 -8.01 -16.81
N ASP A 367 20.08 -8.90 -17.66
CA ASP A 367 19.45 -10.20 -17.87
C ASP A 367 19.81 -11.18 -16.75
N ILE A 368 19.00 -11.18 -15.69
CA ILE A 368 19.18 -12.09 -14.55
C ILE A 368 19.00 -13.58 -14.89
N LYS A 369 18.52 -13.93 -16.09
CA LYS A 369 18.43 -15.31 -16.56
C LYS A 369 19.82 -15.85 -16.94
N THR A 370 20.76 -14.98 -17.30
CA THR A 370 22.14 -15.36 -17.67
C THR A 370 23.06 -15.41 -16.44
N ALA A 371 24.10 -16.24 -16.50
CA ALA A 371 25.13 -16.27 -15.47
C ALA A 371 25.89 -14.93 -15.36
N ALA A 372 26.13 -14.27 -16.48
CA ALA A 372 26.80 -12.96 -16.53
C ALA A 372 25.95 -11.89 -15.84
N GLY A 373 24.65 -11.84 -16.13
CA GLY A 373 23.72 -10.91 -15.47
C GLY A 373 23.65 -11.12 -13.96
N ARG A 374 23.58 -12.37 -13.50
CA ARG A 374 23.59 -12.67 -12.06
C ARG A 374 24.90 -12.26 -11.37
N ARG A 375 26.06 -12.46 -12.03
CA ARG A 375 27.35 -11.94 -11.51
C ARG A 375 27.31 -10.42 -11.39
N ARG A 376 26.84 -9.74 -12.44
CA ARG A 376 26.73 -8.26 -12.44
C ARG A 376 25.83 -7.76 -11.32
N LEU A 377 24.71 -8.44 -11.07
CA LEU A 377 23.81 -8.06 -9.97
C LEU A 377 24.46 -8.26 -8.59
N ARG A 378 25.23 -9.35 -8.39
CA ARG A 378 26.01 -9.55 -7.15
C ARG A 378 27.08 -8.48 -6.96
N GLU A 379 27.75 -8.06 -8.03
CA GLU A 379 28.71 -6.94 -7.99
C GLU A 379 28.04 -5.64 -7.54
N LEU A 380 26.86 -5.32 -8.06
CA LEU A 380 26.09 -4.16 -7.61
C LEU A 380 25.65 -4.30 -6.15
N ALA A 381 25.18 -5.47 -5.76
CA ALA A 381 24.74 -5.76 -4.39
C ALA A 381 25.88 -5.64 -3.38
N SER A 382 27.13 -5.95 -3.75
CA SER A 382 28.28 -5.76 -2.87
C SER A 382 28.51 -4.29 -2.48
N GLY A 383 28.01 -3.36 -3.27
CA GLY A 383 28.07 -1.91 -3.05
C GLY A 383 26.80 -1.28 -2.53
N ALA A 384 25.70 -1.98 -2.44
CA ALA A 384 24.39 -1.45 -2.05
C ALA A 384 24.14 -1.52 -0.54
N ASP A 385 23.27 -0.67 -0.04
CA ASP A 385 22.76 -0.73 1.34
C ASP A 385 21.51 -1.59 1.46
N VAL A 386 20.67 -1.59 0.42
CA VAL A 386 19.43 -2.34 0.35
C VAL A 386 19.33 -3.06 -1.00
N PHE A 387 18.89 -4.31 -0.97
CA PHE A 387 18.41 -5.03 -2.15
C PHE A 387 16.93 -5.38 -1.93
N LEU A 388 16.05 -4.77 -2.71
CA LEU A 388 14.59 -4.90 -2.60
C LEU A 388 14.01 -5.59 -3.83
N HIS A 389 13.19 -6.65 -3.64
CA HIS A 389 12.47 -7.30 -4.72
C HIS A 389 11.10 -7.83 -4.29
N ASN A 390 10.23 -8.10 -5.29
CA ASN A 390 8.95 -8.79 -5.13
C ASN A 390 8.78 -9.94 -6.14
N TRP A 391 9.84 -10.67 -6.40
CA TRP A 391 9.79 -11.83 -7.30
C TRP A 391 8.88 -12.92 -6.74
N ALA A 392 8.43 -13.83 -7.61
CA ALA A 392 7.66 -14.99 -7.19
C ALA A 392 8.42 -15.80 -6.11
N PRO A 393 7.72 -16.46 -5.18
CA PRO A 393 8.33 -17.27 -4.13
C PRO A 393 9.37 -18.26 -4.69
N GLY A 394 10.52 -18.37 -4.02
CA GLY A 394 11.63 -19.25 -4.43
C GLY A 394 12.44 -18.76 -5.65
N ARG A 395 12.03 -17.68 -6.31
CA ARG A 395 12.73 -17.22 -7.52
C ARG A 395 14.11 -16.66 -7.22
N ALA A 396 14.29 -15.95 -6.11
CA ALA A 396 15.59 -15.43 -5.68
C ALA A 396 16.58 -16.59 -5.46
N SER A 397 16.20 -17.59 -4.68
CA SER A 397 17.01 -18.78 -4.41
C SER A 397 17.34 -19.57 -5.69
N ALA A 398 16.37 -19.77 -6.59
CA ALA A 398 16.60 -20.43 -7.88
C ALA A 398 17.59 -19.69 -8.78
N LEU A 399 17.77 -18.38 -8.58
CA LEU A 399 18.74 -17.56 -9.29
C LEU A 399 20.09 -17.44 -8.55
N GLY A 400 20.20 -17.93 -7.32
CA GLY A 400 21.36 -17.73 -6.45
C GLY A 400 21.52 -16.25 -6.07
N LEU A 401 20.42 -15.58 -5.79
CA LEU A 401 20.31 -14.15 -5.45
C LEU A 401 19.45 -13.93 -4.19
N ASP A 402 19.27 -14.96 -3.36
CA ASP A 402 18.59 -14.83 -2.06
C ASP A 402 19.53 -14.21 -1.01
N ALA A 403 19.02 -13.95 0.17
CA ALA A 403 19.74 -13.36 1.29
C ALA A 403 21.05 -14.12 1.58
N ASP A 404 20.98 -15.45 1.67
CA ASP A 404 22.13 -16.33 1.94
C ASP A 404 23.17 -16.31 0.82
N ASP A 405 22.76 -16.06 -0.43
CA ASP A 405 23.65 -15.94 -1.58
C ASP A 405 24.38 -14.59 -1.64
N LEU A 406 23.74 -13.54 -1.10
CA LEU A 406 24.28 -12.16 -1.11
C LEU A 406 25.02 -11.80 0.17
N ALA A 407 24.73 -12.43 1.31
CA ALA A 407 25.41 -12.18 2.58
C ALA A 407 26.95 -12.34 2.50
N PRO A 408 27.52 -13.33 1.77
CA PRO A 408 28.98 -13.44 1.63
C PRO A 408 29.65 -12.28 0.87
N VAL A 409 28.93 -11.62 -0.04
CA VAL A 409 29.46 -10.48 -0.81
C VAL A 409 29.16 -9.13 -0.16
N ASN A 410 28.13 -9.07 0.70
CA ASN A 410 27.79 -7.89 1.48
C ASN A 410 27.13 -8.28 2.82
N PRO A 411 27.92 -8.53 3.87
CA PRO A 411 27.42 -8.93 5.18
C PRO A 411 26.61 -7.84 5.92
N ALA A 412 26.63 -6.60 5.42
CA ALA A 412 25.86 -5.48 5.95
C ALA A 412 24.60 -5.15 5.11
N LEU A 413 24.23 -5.99 4.14
CA LEU A 413 23.09 -5.75 3.27
C LEU A 413 21.77 -5.84 4.03
N VAL A 414 20.86 -4.89 3.81
CA VAL A 414 19.45 -5.08 4.11
C VAL A 414 18.80 -5.76 2.90
N PHE A 415 18.53 -7.05 3.03
CA PHE A 415 17.87 -7.83 2.00
C PHE A 415 16.36 -7.77 2.23
N ALA A 416 15.62 -7.16 1.32
CA ALA A 416 14.19 -6.91 1.46
C ALA A 416 13.38 -7.71 0.43
N TYR A 417 12.47 -8.53 0.92
CA TYR A 417 11.47 -9.22 0.12
C TYR A 417 10.07 -8.72 0.48
N THR A 418 9.33 -8.26 -0.51
CA THR A 418 7.93 -7.90 -0.35
C THR A 418 7.07 -8.72 -1.31
N GLY A 419 6.22 -9.58 -0.78
CA GLY A 419 5.48 -10.57 -1.56
C GLY A 419 4.00 -10.62 -1.24
N GLY A 420 3.30 -11.66 -1.75
CA GLY A 420 1.88 -11.85 -1.48
C GLY A 420 1.62 -12.37 -0.07
N TRP A 421 2.34 -13.42 0.36
CA TRP A 421 1.94 -14.26 1.48
C TRP A 421 2.97 -14.42 2.60
N ALA A 422 4.22 -14.02 2.40
CA ALA A 422 5.35 -14.17 3.33
C ALA A 422 5.58 -15.63 3.81
N GLY A 423 5.15 -16.62 3.07
CA GLY A 423 5.23 -18.04 3.47
C GLY A 423 4.29 -18.43 4.63
N ARG A 424 3.32 -17.58 4.99
CA ARG A 424 2.39 -17.79 6.12
C ARG A 424 1.12 -18.57 5.76
N LEU A 425 0.97 -19.01 4.53
CA LEU A 425 -0.21 -19.72 4.06
C LEU A 425 0.21 -20.87 3.17
N ASP A 426 -0.15 -22.09 3.58
CA ASP A 426 -0.05 -23.28 2.73
C ASP A 426 -1.07 -23.19 1.59
N ASP A 427 -0.78 -23.74 0.43
CA ASP A 427 -1.65 -23.70 -0.76
C ASP A 427 -2.13 -22.30 -1.14
N ALA A 428 -1.27 -21.29 -0.93
CA ALA A 428 -1.56 -19.90 -1.26
C ALA A 428 -1.83 -19.73 -2.76
N PRO A 429 -2.90 -19.02 -3.16
CA PRO A 429 -3.10 -18.65 -4.54
C PRO A 429 -2.04 -17.64 -4.99
N MET A 430 -2.06 -17.25 -6.27
CA MET A 430 -1.19 -16.19 -6.78
C MET A 430 -1.26 -14.95 -5.87
N GLY A 431 -0.10 -14.46 -5.44
CA GLY A 431 0.00 -13.35 -4.49
C GLY A 431 -0.21 -11.98 -5.16
N THR A 432 -1.31 -11.80 -5.88
CA THR A 432 -1.73 -10.50 -6.42
C THR A 432 -2.74 -9.84 -5.48
N ASP A 433 -2.88 -8.54 -5.58
CA ASP A 433 -3.76 -7.73 -4.73
C ASP A 433 -5.18 -8.33 -4.59
N PHE A 434 -5.86 -8.57 -5.72
CA PHE A 434 -7.25 -9.04 -5.72
C PHE A 434 -7.41 -10.45 -5.18
N MET A 435 -6.43 -11.33 -5.43
CA MET A 435 -6.43 -12.69 -4.88
C MET A 435 -6.21 -12.68 -3.36
N VAL A 436 -5.35 -11.77 -2.87
CA VAL A 436 -5.16 -11.59 -1.42
C VAL A 436 -6.41 -11.00 -0.80
N GLN A 437 -7.02 -9.96 -1.38
CA GLN A 437 -8.29 -9.40 -0.91
C GLN A 437 -9.40 -10.47 -0.82
N ALA A 438 -9.50 -11.34 -1.84
CA ALA A 438 -10.48 -12.42 -1.86
C ALA A 438 -10.22 -13.45 -0.74
N ARG A 439 -8.96 -13.86 -0.57
CA ARG A 439 -8.55 -14.92 0.37
C ARG A 439 -8.60 -14.50 1.84
N THR A 440 -8.47 -13.19 2.12
CA THR A 440 -8.30 -12.67 3.49
C THR A 440 -9.54 -11.97 4.06
N GLY A 441 -10.68 -11.99 3.36
CA GLY A 441 -11.90 -11.31 3.82
C GLY A 441 -11.90 -9.79 3.59
N VAL A 442 -10.86 -9.21 2.99
CA VAL A 442 -10.85 -7.77 2.65
C VAL A 442 -12.00 -7.42 1.72
N GLY A 443 -12.32 -8.28 0.74
CA GLY A 443 -13.46 -8.06 -0.16
C GLY A 443 -14.81 -7.95 0.56
N GLU A 444 -14.93 -8.52 1.75
CA GLU A 444 -16.10 -8.33 2.63
C GLU A 444 -15.95 -7.08 3.50
N ALA A 445 -14.76 -6.85 4.06
CA ALA A 445 -14.50 -5.74 4.99
C ALA A 445 -14.66 -4.35 4.36
N VAL A 446 -14.30 -4.19 3.08
CA VAL A 446 -14.34 -2.89 2.37
C VAL A 446 -15.75 -2.48 1.97
N ARG A 447 -16.76 -3.34 2.17
CA ARG A 447 -18.16 -3.12 1.81
C ARG A 447 -19.06 -3.12 3.05
N PRO A 448 -19.99 -2.17 3.21
CA PRO A 448 -21.00 -2.24 4.27
C PRO A 448 -21.95 -3.44 4.05
N GLU A 449 -22.71 -3.81 5.09
CA GLU A 449 -23.49 -5.06 5.07
C GLU A 449 -24.58 -5.12 3.99
N ASP A 450 -25.08 -3.98 3.52
CA ASP A 450 -26.08 -3.88 2.45
C ASP A 450 -25.47 -3.89 1.02
N GLU A 451 -24.16 -4.00 0.90
CA GLU A 451 -23.48 -4.16 -0.37
C GLU A 451 -22.91 -5.60 -0.54
N PRO A 452 -22.92 -6.17 -1.75
CA PRO A 452 -22.30 -7.48 -1.96
C PRO A 452 -20.79 -7.43 -1.71
N ALA A 453 -20.27 -8.48 -1.10
CA ALA A 453 -18.82 -8.62 -0.89
C ALA A 453 -18.07 -8.61 -2.25
N ALA A 454 -17.05 -7.79 -2.35
CA ALA A 454 -16.22 -7.68 -3.55
C ALA A 454 -14.86 -7.02 -3.22
N PRO A 455 -13.75 -7.54 -3.74
CA PRO A 455 -12.47 -6.84 -3.71
C PRO A 455 -12.59 -5.43 -4.28
N SER A 456 -11.89 -4.47 -3.70
CA SER A 456 -11.70 -3.18 -4.35
C SER A 456 -10.76 -3.34 -5.54
N LEU A 457 -11.14 -2.79 -6.69
CA LEU A 457 -10.26 -2.78 -7.86
C LEU A 457 -9.19 -1.67 -7.80
N MET A 458 -9.14 -0.93 -6.72
CA MET A 458 -8.19 0.17 -6.49
C MET A 458 -6.79 -0.31 -6.00
N THR A 459 -6.48 -1.59 -6.02
CA THR A 459 -5.18 -2.15 -5.59
C THR A 459 -4.74 -1.69 -4.19
N LEU A 460 -5.67 -1.78 -3.22
CA LEU A 460 -5.48 -1.29 -1.85
C LEU A 460 -4.26 -1.90 -1.15
N LEU A 461 -4.09 -3.22 -1.33
CA LEU A 461 -3.05 -3.97 -0.63
C LEU A 461 -1.68 -3.78 -1.28
N ASP A 462 -1.60 -3.57 -2.60
CA ASP A 462 -0.33 -3.24 -3.27
C ASP A 462 0.25 -1.91 -2.74
N VAL A 463 -0.62 -0.91 -2.54
CA VAL A 463 -0.20 0.38 -1.97
C VAL A 463 0.19 0.23 -0.50
N LEU A 464 -0.68 -0.34 0.34
CA LEU A 464 -0.40 -0.53 1.76
C LEU A 464 0.79 -1.48 1.98
N GLY A 465 0.92 -2.52 1.15
CA GLY A 465 2.08 -3.42 1.15
C GLY A 465 3.38 -2.73 0.75
N GLY A 466 3.33 -1.75 -0.15
CA GLY A 466 4.46 -0.88 -0.48
C GLY A 466 4.87 0.00 0.71
N LEU A 467 3.91 0.57 1.43
CA LEU A 467 4.15 1.30 2.68
C LEU A 467 4.82 0.39 3.72
N LEU A 468 4.27 -0.79 3.98
CA LEU A 468 4.85 -1.75 4.93
C LEU A 468 6.24 -2.23 4.50
N GLY A 469 6.48 -2.37 3.20
CA GLY A 469 7.81 -2.68 2.65
C GLY A 469 8.84 -1.60 2.97
N THR A 470 8.45 -0.33 2.83
CA THR A 470 9.29 0.82 3.23
C THR A 470 9.58 0.81 4.73
N GLU A 471 8.56 0.62 5.55
CA GLU A 471 8.71 0.55 7.02
C GLU A 471 9.66 -0.57 7.42
N ALA A 472 9.49 -1.77 6.85
CA ALA A 472 10.36 -2.91 7.10
C ALA A 472 11.82 -2.64 6.73
N VAL A 473 12.07 -1.99 5.59
CA VAL A 473 13.42 -1.58 5.17
C VAL A 473 14.02 -0.56 6.12
N LEU A 474 13.26 0.46 6.54
CA LEU A 474 13.71 1.46 7.51
C LEU A 474 14.06 0.82 8.86
N ALA A 475 13.22 -0.10 9.34
CA ALA A 475 13.47 -0.87 10.55
C ALA A 475 14.72 -1.75 10.42
N GLY A 476 14.93 -2.40 9.27
CA GLY A 476 16.13 -3.16 8.95
C GLY A 476 17.39 -2.30 8.89
N LEU A 477 17.31 -1.12 8.27
CA LEU A 477 18.42 -0.15 8.24
C LEU A 477 18.81 0.31 9.65
N LEU A 478 17.81 0.64 10.49
CA LEU A 478 18.07 1.04 11.87
C LEU A 478 18.71 -0.11 12.67
N LEU A 479 18.20 -1.34 12.53
CA LEU A 479 18.75 -2.51 13.18
C LEU A 479 20.20 -2.76 12.74
N ARG A 480 20.50 -2.62 11.44
CA ARG A 480 21.85 -2.69 10.89
C ARG A 480 22.78 -1.65 11.52
N GLU A 481 22.37 -0.38 11.57
CA GLU A 481 23.19 0.69 12.16
C GLU A 481 23.48 0.43 13.65
N ARG A 482 22.54 -0.19 14.37
CA ARG A 482 22.71 -0.54 15.80
C ARG A 482 23.55 -1.78 16.03
N THR A 483 23.52 -2.76 15.14
CA THR A 483 24.17 -4.07 15.34
C THR A 483 25.42 -4.29 14.50
N GLY A 484 25.59 -3.53 13.42
CA GLY A 484 26.67 -3.70 12.44
C GLY A 484 26.45 -4.89 11.48
N HIS A 485 25.32 -5.60 11.57
CA HIS A 485 25.01 -6.78 10.75
C HIS A 485 23.94 -6.50 9.73
N GLY A 486 23.99 -7.16 8.58
CA GLY A 486 22.93 -7.17 7.58
C GLY A 486 21.65 -7.79 8.15
N VAL A 487 20.53 -7.45 7.52
CA VAL A 487 19.19 -7.86 7.98
C VAL A 487 18.37 -8.34 6.81
N ARG A 488 17.74 -9.50 6.94
CA ARG A 488 16.65 -9.90 6.05
C ARG A 488 15.35 -9.32 6.60
N VAL A 489 14.62 -8.61 5.74
CA VAL A 489 13.28 -8.10 6.04
C VAL A 489 12.27 -8.69 5.05
N ASP A 490 11.17 -9.21 5.57
CA ASP A 490 10.08 -9.74 4.75
C ASP A 490 8.79 -8.99 5.10
N SER A 491 8.04 -8.54 4.09
CA SER A 491 6.70 -7.96 4.21
C SER A 491 5.77 -8.56 3.16
N SER A 492 4.45 -8.37 3.32
CA SER A 492 3.50 -9.03 2.41
C SER A 492 2.16 -8.31 2.28
N LEU A 493 1.43 -8.62 1.19
CA LEU A 493 0.04 -8.22 1.04
C LEU A 493 -0.86 -8.87 2.11
N LEU A 494 -0.52 -10.07 2.59
CA LEU A 494 -1.22 -10.70 3.72
C LEU A 494 -1.09 -9.84 4.99
N GLY A 495 0.12 -9.36 5.31
CA GLY A 495 0.34 -8.45 6.44
C GLY A 495 -0.43 -7.13 6.28
N ALA A 496 -0.50 -6.59 5.05
CA ALA A 496 -1.30 -5.41 4.74
C ALA A 496 -2.81 -5.68 4.93
N ALA A 497 -3.30 -6.84 4.50
CA ALA A 497 -4.69 -7.25 4.68
C ALA A 497 -5.04 -7.41 6.16
N ASP A 498 -4.20 -8.08 6.93
CA ASP A 498 -4.41 -8.29 8.38
C ASP A 498 -4.41 -6.95 9.14
N LEU A 499 -3.49 -6.05 8.82
CA LEU A 499 -3.45 -4.69 9.38
C LEU A 499 -4.74 -3.91 9.07
N LEU A 500 -5.14 -3.87 7.80
CA LEU A 500 -6.33 -3.14 7.34
C LEU A 500 -7.62 -3.68 7.97
N THR A 501 -7.70 -4.99 8.13
CA THR A 501 -8.92 -5.65 8.65
C THR A 501 -8.88 -5.93 10.15
N ALA A 502 -7.79 -5.61 10.85
CA ALA A 502 -7.64 -5.89 12.28
C ALA A 502 -8.84 -5.51 13.15
N PRO A 503 -9.48 -4.33 13.00
CA PRO A 503 -10.68 -4.00 13.77
C PRO A 503 -11.88 -4.93 13.47
N ALA A 504 -12.07 -5.30 12.19
CA ALA A 504 -13.13 -6.21 11.76
C ALA A 504 -12.88 -7.64 12.24
N LEU A 505 -11.65 -8.12 12.15
CA LEU A 505 -11.24 -9.45 12.65
C LEU A 505 -11.44 -9.57 14.16
N ARG A 506 -11.13 -8.52 14.93
CA ARG A 506 -11.40 -8.48 16.36
C ARG A 506 -12.89 -8.58 16.65
N ARG A 507 -13.75 -7.83 15.94
CA ARG A 507 -15.22 -7.96 16.10
C ARG A 507 -15.71 -9.37 15.77
N ALA A 508 -15.26 -9.94 14.65
CA ALA A 508 -15.62 -11.30 14.24
C ALA A 508 -15.19 -12.36 15.28
N ALA A 509 -13.99 -12.27 15.81
CA ALA A 509 -13.47 -13.18 16.83
C ALA A 509 -14.29 -13.16 18.15
N HIS A 510 -14.93 -12.02 18.46
CA HIS A 510 -15.81 -11.89 19.63
C HIS A 510 -17.31 -12.15 19.30
N GLY A 511 -17.62 -12.71 18.14
CA GLY A 511 -18.99 -13.02 17.72
C GLY A 511 -19.86 -11.79 17.37
N GLY A 512 -19.25 -10.61 17.22
CA GLY A 512 -19.91 -9.39 16.78
C GLY A 512 -20.05 -9.31 15.27
N ASN A 513 -20.87 -8.35 14.77
CA ASN A 513 -20.92 -8.07 13.34
C ASN A 513 -19.57 -7.53 12.87
N ALA A 514 -18.93 -8.27 11.98
CA ALA A 514 -17.61 -7.91 11.45
C ALA A 514 -17.69 -6.78 10.41
N ARG A 515 -18.80 -6.70 9.66
CA ARG A 515 -19.02 -5.67 8.64
C ARG A 515 -19.56 -4.38 9.28
N MET A 516 -19.36 -3.29 8.58
CA MET A 516 -19.94 -2.00 8.95
C MET A 516 -21.43 -1.98 8.55
N PRO A 517 -22.27 -1.22 9.28
CA PRO A 517 -23.72 -1.21 9.05
C PRO A 517 -24.10 -0.69 7.67
N ALA A 518 -25.34 -0.96 7.27
CA ALA A 518 -25.92 -0.50 6.01
C ALA A 518 -25.72 1.02 5.80
N GLY A 519 -25.28 1.40 4.59
CA GLY A 519 -25.07 2.80 4.21
C GLY A 519 -23.84 3.47 4.84
N PHE A 520 -22.97 2.74 5.52
CA PHE A 520 -21.75 3.30 6.11
C PHE A 520 -20.87 3.96 5.04
N ARG A 521 -20.47 5.21 5.29
CA ARG A 521 -19.69 6.08 4.37
C ARG A 521 -20.28 6.17 2.97
N ARG A 522 -21.61 6.09 2.83
CA ARG A 522 -22.29 6.31 1.55
C ARG A 522 -22.38 7.80 1.28
N PRO A 523 -21.81 8.29 0.16
CA PRO A 523 -21.95 9.69 -0.24
C PRO A 523 -23.40 10.04 -0.52
N LEU A 524 -23.82 11.25 -0.16
CA LEU A 524 -25.14 11.80 -0.42
C LEU A 524 -25.13 12.60 -1.71
N ARG A 525 -26.14 12.40 -2.57
CA ARG A 525 -26.27 13.08 -3.85
C ARG A 525 -26.80 14.50 -3.62
N THR A 526 -26.23 15.46 -4.37
CA THR A 526 -26.70 16.85 -4.50
C THR A 526 -27.19 17.08 -5.93
N ALA A 527 -27.64 18.28 -6.25
CA ALA A 527 -28.13 18.60 -7.60
C ALA A 527 -27.02 18.52 -8.65
N ASP A 528 -25.78 18.86 -8.30
CA ASP A 528 -24.64 18.99 -9.21
C ASP A 528 -23.43 18.10 -8.83
N GLY A 529 -23.56 17.25 -7.78
CA GLY A 529 -22.43 16.43 -7.33
C GLY A 529 -22.77 15.49 -6.17
N TRP A 530 -21.82 15.36 -5.25
CA TRP A 530 -21.91 14.48 -4.09
C TRP A 530 -21.18 15.10 -2.90
N ILE A 531 -21.69 14.82 -1.70
CA ILE A 531 -21.05 15.15 -0.43
C ILE A 531 -20.85 13.90 0.41
N ALA A 532 -19.79 13.89 1.20
CA ALA A 532 -19.54 12.88 2.22
C ALA A 532 -19.59 13.52 3.60
N PRO A 533 -20.59 13.20 4.41
CA PRO A 533 -20.61 13.56 5.83
C PRO A 533 -19.45 12.87 6.56
N ALA A 534 -18.92 13.51 7.59
CA ALA A 534 -18.02 12.86 8.54
C ALA A 534 -18.74 11.67 9.23
N ASP A 535 -17.99 10.70 9.72
CA ASP A 535 -18.54 9.47 10.30
C ASP A 535 -19.52 9.74 11.47
N ASP A 536 -19.25 10.75 12.29
CA ASP A 536 -20.12 11.19 13.40
C ASP A 536 -21.36 11.96 12.94
N SER A 537 -21.27 12.64 11.82
CA SER A 537 -22.33 13.45 11.24
C SER A 537 -23.24 12.67 10.28
N ALA A 538 -22.81 11.47 9.85
CA ALA A 538 -23.45 10.70 8.78
C ALA A 538 -24.91 10.36 9.05
N ALA A 539 -25.26 9.92 10.29
CA ALA A 539 -26.62 9.57 10.64
C ALA A 539 -27.59 10.77 10.64
N ALA A 540 -27.10 11.94 11.03
CA ALA A 540 -27.91 13.17 11.01
C ALA A 540 -28.08 13.70 9.57
N ALA A 541 -27.02 13.71 8.78
CA ALA A 541 -27.04 14.12 7.38
C ALA A 541 -27.96 13.21 6.52
N ALA A 542 -27.98 11.90 6.79
CA ALA A 542 -28.84 10.97 6.08
C ALA A 542 -30.34 11.26 6.26
N ARG A 543 -30.76 11.84 7.41
CA ARG A 543 -32.17 12.19 7.67
C ARG A 543 -32.67 13.33 6.77
N ILE A 544 -31.78 14.17 6.29
CA ILE A 544 -32.10 15.30 5.41
C ILE A 544 -31.60 15.10 3.97
N ALA A 545 -31.26 13.86 3.60
CA ALA A 545 -30.69 13.54 2.28
C ALA A 545 -31.58 13.98 1.10
N ASP A 546 -32.91 13.93 1.24
CA ASP A 546 -33.84 14.38 0.20
C ASP A 546 -33.82 15.89 0.01
N ASP A 547 -33.68 16.67 1.10
CA ASP A 547 -33.48 18.13 1.02
C ASP A 547 -32.15 18.46 0.34
N LEU A 548 -31.07 17.76 0.70
CA LEU A 548 -29.73 17.96 0.13
C LEU A 548 -29.68 17.65 -1.37
N ARG A 549 -30.46 16.66 -1.82
CA ARG A 549 -30.52 16.27 -3.25
C ARG A 549 -30.98 17.39 -4.18
N GLY A 550 -31.83 18.28 -3.69
CA GLY A 550 -32.35 19.44 -4.43
C GLY A 550 -31.41 20.66 -4.43
N ARG A 551 -30.34 20.64 -3.63
CA ARG A 551 -29.40 21.76 -3.46
C ARG A 551 -28.15 21.57 -4.28
N SER A 552 -27.46 22.69 -4.62
CA SER A 552 -26.08 22.61 -5.09
C SER A 552 -25.17 22.00 -4.02
N THR A 553 -24.02 21.47 -4.39
CA THR A 553 -23.03 20.94 -3.45
C THR A 553 -22.60 22.01 -2.44
N ALA A 554 -22.41 23.26 -2.86
CA ALA A 554 -22.05 24.37 -2.00
C ALA A 554 -23.16 24.70 -0.97
N ASP A 555 -24.42 24.78 -1.43
CA ASP A 555 -25.57 25.06 -0.55
C ASP A 555 -25.84 23.91 0.41
N ALA A 556 -25.62 22.66 -0.03
CA ALA A 556 -25.75 21.48 0.81
C ALA A 556 -24.70 21.47 1.94
N LEU A 557 -23.46 21.82 1.65
CA LEU A 557 -22.39 21.97 2.66
C LEU A 557 -22.70 23.10 3.65
N THR A 558 -23.17 24.26 3.16
CA THR A 558 -23.59 25.37 3.99
C THR A 558 -24.72 24.94 4.93
N ARG A 559 -25.73 24.24 4.41
CA ARG A 559 -26.88 23.73 5.19
C ARG A 559 -26.44 22.77 6.30
N LEU A 560 -25.50 21.85 6.01
CA LEU A 560 -24.96 20.94 7.03
C LEU A 560 -24.17 21.69 8.10
N HIS A 561 -23.37 22.68 7.68
CA HIS A 561 -22.60 23.51 8.61
C HIS A 561 -23.48 24.29 9.59
N GLU A 562 -24.62 24.84 9.11
CA GLU A 562 -25.63 25.50 9.97
C GLU A 562 -26.19 24.57 11.05
N ASP A 563 -26.28 23.27 10.76
CA ASP A 563 -26.70 22.23 11.71
C ASP A 563 -25.52 21.67 12.55
N ALA A 564 -24.33 22.28 12.49
CA ALA A 564 -23.10 21.82 13.13
C ALA A 564 -22.67 20.40 12.68
N LEU A 565 -23.00 20.00 11.45
CA LEU A 565 -22.61 18.73 10.86
C LEU A 565 -21.41 18.91 9.94
N SER A 566 -20.36 18.12 10.14
CA SER A 566 -19.17 18.11 9.30
C SER A 566 -19.39 17.29 8.04
N ALA A 567 -19.00 17.85 6.89
CA ALA A 567 -19.06 17.17 5.59
C ALA A 567 -18.06 17.81 4.61
N THR A 568 -17.75 17.10 3.53
CA THR A 568 -16.94 17.63 2.43
C THR A 568 -17.49 17.21 1.07
N ALA A 569 -17.18 17.98 0.01
CA ALA A 569 -17.51 17.61 -1.36
C ALA A 569 -16.69 16.39 -1.79
N VAL A 570 -17.33 15.47 -2.52
CA VAL A 570 -16.64 14.32 -3.11
C VAL A 570 -15.96 14.73 -4.40
N THR A 571 -14.66 14.55 -4.51
CA THR A 571 -13.91 14.74 -5.74
C THR A 571 -14.22 13.60 -6.71
N THR A 572 -14.95 13.90 -7.78
CA THR A 572 -15.33 12.93 -8.81
C THR A 572 -14.43 13.01 -10.05
N ASP A 573 -13.81 14.14 -10.29
CA ASP A 573 -12.79 14.34 -11.32
C ASP A 573 -11.43 14.55 -10.64
N LEU A 574 -10.51 13.60 -10.80
CA LEU A 574 -9.18 13.69 -10.20
C LEU A 574 -8.35 14.86 -10.79
N SER A 575 -8.64 15.33 -11.99
CA SER A 575 -7.95 16.50 -12.55
C SER A 575 -8.20 17.78 -11.76
N ALA A 576 -9.34 17.88 -11.06
CA ALA A 576 -9.68 19.01 -10.21
C ALA A 576 -8.78 19.12 -8.97
N LEU A 577 -8.13 18.03 -8.55
CA LEU A 577 -7.22 18.03 -7.39
C LEU A 577 -6.04 19.00 -7.54
N HIS A 578 -5.63 19.33 -8.77
CA HIS A 578 -4.55 20.27 -9.01
C HIS A 578 -4.75 21.66 -8.36
N HIS A 579 -5.99 22.04 -8.18
CA HIS A 579 -6.37 23.36 -7.67
C HIS A 579 -7.26 23.28 -6.41
N ASP A 580 -7.32 22.12 -5.78
CA ASP A 580 -8.16 21.88 -4.62
C ASP A 580 -7.54 22.52 -3.36
N PRO A 581 -8.14 23.60 -2.81
CA PRO A 581 -7.59 24.31 -1.65
C PRO A 581 -7.66 23.51 -0.35
N ARG A 582 -8.38 22.38 -0.34
CA ARG A 582 -8.49 21.51 0.84
C ARG A 582 -7.23 20.72 1.13
N LEU A 583 -6.37 20.50 0.12
CA LEU A 583 -5.22 19.61 0.19
C LEU A 583 -3.98 20.29 0.77
N THR A 584 -3.20 19.51 1.52
CA THR A 584 -1.94 19.96 2.11
C THR A 584 -0.80 19.83 1.09
N GLY A 585 -0.51 20.92 0.42
CA GLY A 585 0.53 21.01 -0.59
C GLY A 585 0.03 20.85 -2.03
N PRO A 586 0.75 21.44 -2.99
CA PRO A 586 0.35 21.48 -4.38
C PRO A 586 0.61 20.14 -5.08
N ILE A 587 -0.27 19.78 -6.00
CA ILE A 587 0.01 18.73 -6.98
C ILE A 587 0.89 19.34 -8.07
N GLY A 588 2.11 18.80 -8.18
CA GLY A 588 3.11 19.21 -9.15
C GLY A 588 2.99 18.48 -10.49
N ARG A 589 4.00 18.67 -11.34
CA ARG A 589 4.21 17.87 -12.56
C ARG A 589 5.68 17.46 -12.66
N ASP A 590 5.94 16.26 -13.15
CA ASP A 590 7.29 15.82 -13.44
C ASP A 590 7.81 16.33 -14.80
N THR A 591 9.01 15.95 -15.18
CA THR A 591 9.65 16.36 -16.44
C THR A 591 8.95 15.81 -17.70
N HIS A 592 8.06 14.82 -17.56
CA HIS A 592 7.23 14.27 -18.63
C HIS A 592 5.83 14.89 -18.66
N GLY A 593 5.53 15.81 -17.73
CA GLY A 593 4.23 16.45 -17.60
C GLY A 593 3.21 15.65 -16.77
N ALA A 594 3.57 14.48 -16.25
CA ALA A 594 2.68 13.68 -15.41
C ALA A 594 2.43 14.36 -14.06
N PRO A 595 1.17 14.44 -13.58
CA PRO A 595 0.86 14.91 -12.24
C PRO A 595 1.61 14.16 -11.14
N THR A 596 2.12 14.89 -10.15
CA THR A 596 2.84 14.34 -9.00
C THR A 596 2.19 14.77 -7.71
N VAL A 597 1.88 13.81 -6.84
CA VAL A 597 1.40 14.10 -5.49
C VAL A 597 2.52 14.71 -4.64
N PRO A 598 2.19 15.53 -3.62
CA PRO A 598 3.18 16.01 -2.66
C PRO A 598 3.84 14.83 -1.92
N ASP A 599 5.07 15.06 -1.45
CA ASP A 599 5.77 14.06 -0.66
C ASP A 599 4.98 13.73 0.63
N PRO A 600 4.93 12.45 1.04
CA PRO A 600 4.15 12.04 2.21
C PRO A 600 4.61 12.70 3.51
N TRP A 601 5.88 13.10 3.58
CA TRP A 601 6.46 13.74 4.76
C TRP A 601 7.06 15.11 4.42
N SER A 602 7.17 15.93 5.45
CA SER A 602 8.12 17.03 5.53
C SER A 602 8.90 16.88 6.84
N PHE A 603 10.15 17.30 6.84
CA PHE A 603 11.03 17.25 8.01
C PHE A 603 11.50 18.66 8.37
N ALA A 604 11.49 18.98 9.68
CA ALA A 604 11.89 20.29 10.21
C ALA A 604 12.93 20.15 11.36
#